data_6254bf1d2fba911d262d098cecd66396
#
_entry.id   6254bf1d2fba911d262d098cecd66396
#
_cell.length_a   1.000
_cell.length_b   1.000
_cell.length_c   1.000
_cell.angle_alpha   90.00
_cell.angle_beta   90.00
_cell.angle_gamma   90.00
#
_symmetry.space_group_name_H-M   'P 1'
#
loop_
_entity.id
_entity.type
_entity.pdbx_description
1 polymer ?
#
loop_
_entity_poly.entity_id
_entity_poly.type
_entity_poly.pdbx_seq_one_letter_code
_entity_poly.pdbx_strand_id
1 'polypeptide(L)'
;LGDLKRIEVNVRLLDPPLHEFLPQEEDKIEELAKALNKTVQEIKDRIAYLHEFNPMMGHRGCRLDVSYPEIGRMQARAIIEAAIKASKDLKEKYKDPKKDIEPEIMVPLTLDLKEFKFVKKIIVDEVEKVLAENNFKMKYHVGTMIEIPRAALLSSEIASEAEFYSFGTNDLTQMTFGFSRDDAGKFINEY
;
A
#
# COMPACT_ATOMS: atom_id res chain seq x y z
N LEU A 1 -1.07 -26.57 -9.97
CA LEU A 1 -0.90 -26.08 -8.58
C LEU A 1 -0.45 -27.18 -7.59
N GLY A 2 -0.33 -28.45 -8.04
CA GLY A 2 -0.01 -29.58 -7.16
C GLY A 2 1.39 -29.56 -6.53
N ASP A 3 2.39 -29.01 -7.23
CA ASP A 3 3.79 -29.05 -6.82
C ASP A 3 4.35 -27.77 -6.16
N LEU A 4 3.54 -26.70 -6.08
CA LEU A 4 3.97 -25.47 -5.41
C LEU A 4 3.95 -25.64 -3.89
N LYS A 5 5.12 -25.68 -3.29
CA LYS A 5 5.29 -25.77 -1.83
C LYS A 5 4.91 -24.46 -1.12
N ARG A 6 4.97 -23.32 -1.83
CA ARG A 6 4.66 -21.98 -1.35
C ARG A 6 3.82 -21.24 -2.37
N ILE A 7 3.01 -20.34 -1.88
CA ILE A 7 2.21 -19.41 -2.69
C ILE A 7 2.66 -18.01 -2.30
N GLU A 8 3.40 -17.37 -3.19
CA GLU A 8 3.79 -15.97 -3.05
C GLU A 8 2.61 -15.09 -3.46
N VAL A 9 2.25 -14.15 -2.60
CA VAL A 9 1.15 -13.21 -2.83
C VAL A 9 1.67 -11.80 -2.59
N ASN A 10 1.80 -11.04 -3.66
CA ASN A 10 2.19 -9.64 -3.57
C ASN A 10 0.97 -8.76 -3.28
N VAL A 11 1.04 -7.97 -2.21
CA VAL A 11 -0.01 -7.05 -1.79
C VAL A 11 0.57 -5.64 -1.69
N ARG A 12 0.11 -4.76 -2.58
CA ARG A 12 0.46 -3.35 -2.52
C ARG A 12 -0.37 -2.65 -1.43
N LEU A 13 0.29 -1.85 -0.59
CA LEU A 13 -0.41 -0.97 0.34
C LEU A 13 -1.25 0.06 -0.43
N LEU A 14 -2.22 0.65 0.26
CA LEU A 14 -3.13 1.64 -0.33
C LEU A 14 -2.34 2.79 -0.95
N ASP A 15 -2.58 3.03 -2.22
CA ASP A 15 -1.87 4.02 -3.02
C ASP A 15 -2.66 5.33 -3.22
N PRO A 16 -4.01 5.31 -3.39
CA PRO A 16 -4.77 6.53 -3.58
C PRO A 16 -4.72 7.48 -2.37
N PRO A 17 -4.84 8.80 -2.58
CA PRO A 17 -4.94 9.77 -1.49
C PRO A 17 -6.24 9.61 -0.71
N LEU A 18 -6.25 10.12 0.54
CA LEU A 18 -7.36 9.92 1.48
C LEU A 18 -8.71 10.40 0.95
N HIS A 19 -8.76 11.45 0.14
CA HIS A 19 -10.04 11.99 -0.35
C HIS A 19 -10.83 10.99 -1.22
N GLU A 20 -10.16 10.01 -1.84
CA GLU A 20 -10.84 8.97 -2.63
C GLU A 20 -11.64 7.98 -1.76
N PHE A 21 -11.34 7.89 -0.47
CA PHE A 21 -12.04 7.02 0.48
C PHE A 21 -13.12 7.75 1.27
N LEU A 22 -13.29 9.05 1.07
CA LEU A 22 -14.24 9.86 1.82
C LEU A 22 -15.61 9.87 1.14
N PRO A 23 -16.70 9.88 1.93
CA PRO A 23 -18.05 9.90 1.38
C PRO A 23 -18.31 11.21 0.65
N GLN A 24 -19.01 11.11 -0.49
CA GLN A 24 -19.45 12.26 -1.28
C GLN A 24 -20.96 12.51 -1.12
N GLU A 25 -21.70 11.48 -0.71
CA GLU A 25 -23.15 11.50 -0.56
C GLU A 25 -23.53 12.04 0.82
N GLU A 26 -24.54 12.89 0.89
CA GLU A 26 -24.95 13.60 2.10
C GLU A 26 -25.37 12.66 3.23
N ASP A 27 -26.12 11.60 2.90
CA ASP A 27 -26.56 10.57 3.84
C ASP A 27 -25.37 9.83 4.47
N LYS A 28 -24.37 9.49 3.69
CA LYS A 28 -23.13 8.86 4.19
C LYS A 28 -22.28 9.80 5.05
N ILE A 29 -22.27 11.09 4.71
CA ILE A 29 -21.60 12.11 5.54
C ILE A 29 -22.30 12.23 6.89
N GLU A 30 -23.63 12.20 6.92
CA GLU A 30 -24.41 12.21 8.17
C GLU A 30 -24.17 10.94 9.00
N GLU A 31 -24.13 9.76 8.37
CA GLU A 31 -23.81 8.50 9.06
C GLU A 31 -22.41 8.54 9.67
N LEU A 32 -21.41 9.02 8.92
CA LEU A 32 -20.05 9.17 9.40
C LEU A 32 -19.96 10.17 10.56
N ALA A 33 -20.67 11.29 10.46
CA ALA A 33 -20.73 12.29 11.52
C ALA A 33 -21.26 11.69 12.83
N LYS A 34 -22.36 10.92 12.75
CA LYS A 34 -22.93 10.20 13.90
C LYS A 34 -21.95 9.17 14.48
N ALA A 35 -21.32 8.37 13.62
CA ALA A 35 -20.38 7.34 14.04
C ALA A 35 -19.15 7.91 14.76
N LEU A 36 -18.68 9.08 14.33
CA LEU A 36 -17.50 9.76 14.91
C LEU A 36 -17.85 10.75 16.02
N ASN A 37 -19.14 10.90 16.36
CA ASN A 37 -19.62 11.92 17.30
C ASN A 37 -19.15 13.34 16.94
N LYS A 38 -19.30 13.69 15.67
CA LYS A 38 -18.93 14.97 15.06
C LYS A 38 -20.15 15.61 14.43
N THR A 39 -20.07 16.90 14.16
CA THR A 39 -21.08 17.58 13.35
C THR A 39 -20.88 17.30 11.87
N VAL A 40 -21.94 17.35 11.09
CA VAL A 40 -21.90 17.22 9.62
C VAL A 40 -20.95 18.27 9.02
N GLN A 41 -20.94 19.49 9.57
CA GLN A 41 -20.08 20.58 9.10
C GLN A 41 -18.60 20.25 9.33
N GLU A 42 -18.22 19.72 10.48
CA GLU A 42 -16.84 19.30 10.75
C GLU A 42 -16.36 18.22 9.76
N ILE A 43 -17.26 17.28 9.40
CA ILE A 43 -16.93 16.26 8.40
C ILE A 43 -16.74 16.88 7.02
N LYS A 44 -17.65 17.76 6.59
CA LYS A 44 -17.55 18.49 5.31
C LYS A 44 -16.27 19.33 5.22
N ASP A 45 -15.93 20.05 6.27
CA ASP A 45 -14.72 20.85 6.33
C ASP A 45 -13.47 19.97 6.23
N ARG A 46 -13.49 18.78 6.86
CA ARG A 46 -12.40 17.83 6.76
C ARG A 46 -12.27 17.21 5.38
N ILE A 47 -13.37 16.88 4.73
CA ILE A 47 -13.41 16.39 3.33
C ILE A 47 -12.80 17.45 2.41
N ALA A 48 -13.25 18.71 2.54
CA ALA A 48 -12.73 19.83 1.75
C ALA A 48 -11.21 20.05 1.96
N TYR A 49 -10.75 19.95 3.21
CA TYR A 49 -9.33 20.06 3.55
C TYR A 49 -8.48 18.96 2.93
N LEU A 50 -8.99 17.73 2.83
CA LEU A 50 -8.28 16.58 2.31
C LEU A 50 -8.34 16.48 0.78
N HIS A 51 -9.15 17.31 0.12
CA HIS A 51 -9.26 17.30 -1.34
C HIS A 51 -7.94 17.75 -1.99
N GLU A 52 -7.46 16.96 -2.96
CA GLU A 52 -6.24 17.25 -3.69
C GLU A 52 -6.52 17.62 -5.14
N PHE A 53 -5.84 18.66 -5.64
CA PHE A 53 -5.97 19.11 -7.02
C PHE A 53 -5.20 18.23 -8.01
N ASN A 54 -4.10 17.63 -7.58
CA ASN A 54 -3.31 16.69 -8.36
C ASN A 54 -3.06 15.41 -7.55
N PRO A 55 -3.99 14.44 -7.61
CA PRO A 55 -3.89 13.19 -6.84
C PRO A 55 -2.65 12.37 -7.16
N MET A 56 -2.13 12.42 -8.38
CA MET A 56 -0.94 11.67 -8.78
C MET A 56 0.31 12.11 -8.01
N MET A 57 0.45 13.41 -7.73
CA MET A 57 1.59 13.99 -7.00
C MET A 57 1.25 14.33 -5.54
N GLY A 58 0.11 13.90 -5.06
CA GLY A 58 -0.44 14.27 -3.78
C GLY A 58 0.06 13.45 -2.58
N HIS A 59 -0.71 13.53 -1.50
CA HIS A 59 -0.46 12.85 -0.23
C HIS A 59 -1.00 11.42 -0.27
N ARG A 60 -0.24 10.52 -0.85
CA ARG A 60 -0.63 9.11 -1.13
C ARG A 60 0.55 8.15 -0.90
N GLY A 61 0.26 6.86 -0.89
CA GLY A 61 1.24 5.79 -0.84
C GLY A 61 2.21 5.93 0.35
N CYS A 62 3.49 5.79 0.11
CA CYS A 62 4.53 5.90 1.13
C CYS A 62 4.43 7.20 1.96
N ARG A 63 4.11 8.33 1.33
CA ARG A 63 3.93 9.63 2.01
C ARG A 63 2.79 9.59 3.03
N LEU A 64 1.72 8.88 2.69
CA LEU A 64 0.57 8.71 3.58
C LEU A 64 0.95 7.90 4.81
N ASP A 65 1.66 6.78 4.62
CA ASP A 65 2.12 5.92 5.72
C ASP A 65 3.15 6.61 6.62
N VAL A 66 3.92 7.57 6.09
CA VAL A 66 4.82 8.41 6.90
C VAL A 66 4.04 9.37 7.78
N SER A 67 2.98 10.00 7.25
CA SER A 67 2.18 11.00 7.99
C SER A 67 1.16 10.37 8.93
N TYR A 68 0.62 9.21 8.57
CA TYR A 68 -0.40 8.45 9.29
C TYR A 68 0.03 6.99 9.46
N PRO A 69 1.03 6.72 10.32
CA PRO A 69 1.60 5.36 10.49
C PRO A 69 0.57 4.29 10.88
N GLU A 70 -0.54 4.71 11.50
CA GLU A 70 -1.66 3.85 11.86
C GLU A 70 -2.33 3.20 10.64
N ILE A 71 -2.32 3.86 9.48
CA ILE A 71 -2.85 3.31 8.23
C ILE A 71 -1.97 2.15 7.75
N GLY A 72 -0.65 2.35 7.73
CA GLY A 72 0.30 1.29 7.39
C GLY A 72 0.22 0.09 8.33
N ARG A 73 0.08 0.34 9.65
CA ARG A 73 -0.11 -0.73 10.64
C ARG A 73 -1.39 -1.51 10.42
N MET A 74 -2.50 -0.82 10.21
CA MET A 74 -3.79 -1.47 9.95
C MET A 74 -3.72 -2.39 8.72
N GLN A 75 -3.09 -1.93 7.64
CA GLN A 75 -2.92 -2.71 6.43
C GLN A 75 -2.00 -3.92 6.64
N ALA A 76 -0.83 -3.72 7.28
CA ALA A 76 0.09 -4.81 7.59
C ALA A 76 -0.59 -5.90 8.44
N ARG A 77 -1.35 -5.50 9.47
CA ARG A 77 -2.15 -6.41 10.29
C ARG A 77 -3.15 -7.21 9.45
N ALA A 78 -3.94 -6.54 8.63
CA ALA A 78 -4.95 -7.19 7.80
C ALA A 78 -4.33 -8.21 6.82
N ILE A 79 -3.21 -7.86 6.19
CA ILE A 79 -2.49 -8.74 5.28
C ILE A 79 -2.00 -10.00 6.01
N ILE A 80 -1.38 -9.85 7.17
CA ILE A 80 -0.81 -10.99 7.90
C ILE A 80 -1.90 -11.86 8.52
N GLU A 81 -2.95 -11.29 9.10
CA GLU A 81 -4.10 -12.06 9.60
C GLU A 81 -4.76 -12.87 8.48
N ALA A 82 -4.94 -12.28 7.30
CA ALA A 82 -5.46 -12.98 6.13
C ALA A 82 -4.52 -14.09 5.66
N ALA A 83 -3.20 -13.85 5.64
CA ALA A 83 -2.20 -14.84 5.26
C ALA A 83 -2.16 -16.03 6.23
N ILE A 84 -2.24 -15.78 7.54
CA ILE A 84 -2.33 -16.81 8.58
C ILE A 84 -3.57 -17.68 8.36
N LYS A 85 -4.73 -17.05 8.16
CA LYS A 85 -5.99 -17.76 7.91
C LYS A 85 -5.89 -18.62 6.64
N ALA A 86 -5.46 -18.02 5.54
CA ALA A 86 -5.31 -18.72 4.26
C ALA A 86 -4.31 -19.88 4.35
N SER A 87 -3.20 -19.72 5.08
CA SER A 87 -2.23 -20.80 5.31
C SER A 87 -2.85 -21.97 6.09
N LYS A 88 -3.65 -21.69 7.12
CA LYS A 88 -4.37 -22.72 7.87
C LYS A 88 -5.36 -23.47 6.99
N ASP A 89 -6.17 -22.75 6.23
CA ASP A 89 -7.18 -23.32 5.32
C ASP A 89 -6.52 -24.18 4.23
N LEU A 90 -5.38 -23.75 3.68
CA LEU A 90 -4.63 -24.51 2.68
C LEU A 90 -4.04 -25.81 3.25
N LYS A 91 -3.44 -25.75 4.44
CA LYS A 91 -2.89 -26.94 5.13
C LYS A 91 -3.97 -27.97 5.39
N GLU A 92 -5.14 -27.54 5.84
CA GLU A 92 -6.30 -28.41 6.08
C GLU A 92 -6.80 -29.02 4.78
N LYS A 93 -7.05 -28.21 3.75
CA LYS A 93 -7.59 -28.62 2.45
C LYS A 93 -6.70 -29.62 1.72
N TYR A 94 -5.38 -29.40 1.71
CA TYR A 94 -4.44 -30.23 0.99
C TYR A 94 -3.76 -31.28 1.86
N LYS A 95 -4.01 -31.28 3.17
CA LYS A 95 -3.35 -32.14 4.16
C LYS A 95 -1.83 -32.10 4.06
N ASP A 96 -1.27 -30.94 3.67
CA ASP A 96 0.15 -30.71 3.51
C ASP A 96 0.63 -29.60 4.46
N PRO A 97 1.37 -29.93 5.53
CA PRO A 97 1.81 -28.95 6.51
C PRO A 97 2.83 -27.93 5.96
N LYS A 98 3.34 -28.15 4.76
CA LYS A 98 4.33 -27.28 4.10
C LYS A 98 3.69 -26.23 3.17
N LYS A 99 2.37 -26.29 2.97
CA LYS A 99 1.66 -25.28 2.17
C LYS A 99 1.39 -24.03 3.01
N ASP A 100 2.20 -23.02 2.80
CA ASP A 100 2.08 -21.70 3.42
C ASP A 100 1.92 -20.62 2.36
N ILE A 101 1.21 -19.56 2.74
CA ILE A 101 1.25 -18.28 2.03
C ILE A 101 2.51 -17.54 2.46
N GLU A 102 3.24 -17.01 1.50
CA GLU A 102 4.40 -16.14 1.71
C GLU A 102 4.03 -14.73 1.20
N PRO A 103 3.52 -13.84 2.07
CA PRO A 103 3.08 -12.51 1.64
C PRO A 103 4.27 -11.62 1.35
N GLU A 104 4.18 -10.91 0.24
CA GLU A 104 5.06 -9.83 -0.16
C GLU A 104 4.32 -8.51 0.01
N ILE A 105 4.75 -7.69 0.97
CA ILE A 105 4.13 -6.40 1.26
C ILE A 105 4.89 -5.32 0.50
N MET A 106 4.20 -4.64 -0.41
CA MET A 106 4.79 -3.66 -1.31
C MET A 106 4.39 -2.23 -0.92
N VAL A 107 5.39 -1.41 -0.64
CA VAL A 107 5.21 0.03 -0.37
C VAL A 107 5.18 0.78 -1.70
N PRO A 108 4.07 1.45 -2.07
CA PRO A 108 4.00 2.23 -3.30
C PRO A 108 4.62 3.62 -3.11
N LEU A 109 5.02 4.24 -4.20
CA LEU A 109 5.40 5.64 -4.28
C LEU A 109 6.60 6.03 -3.41
N THR A 110 7.53 5.11 -3.20
CA THR A 110 8.77 5.37 -2.47
C THR A 110 9.67 6.34 -3.24
N LEU A 111 10.21 7.31 -2.56
CA LEU A 111 11.08 8.36 -3.12
C LEU A 111 12.56 8.09 -2.85
N ASP A 112 12.89 7.68 -1.61
CA ASP A 112 14.27 7.41 -1.19
C ASP A 112 14.34 6.36 -0.07
N LEU A 113 15.59 6.00 0.29
CA LEU A 113 15.86 4.99 1.30
C LEU A 113 15.33 5.35 2.69
N LYS A 114 15.36 6.64 3.08
CA LYS A 114 15.04 7.06 4.43
C LYS A 114 13.55 6.85 4.74
N GLU A 115 12.68 7.25 3.81
CA GLU A 115 11.24 7.04 4.00
C GLU A 115 10.87 5.56 3.89
N PHE A 116 11.52 4.81 2.99
CA PHE A 116 11.29 3.38 2.88
C PHE A 116 11.64 2.65 4.19
N LYS A 117 12.80 2.94 4.78
CA LYS A 117 13.20 2.39 6.10
C LYS A 117 12.18 2.69 7.19
N PHE A 118 11.67 3.92 7.20
CA PHE A 118 10.68 4.32 8.20
C PHE A 118 9.38 3.51 8.06
N VAL A 119 8.84 3.42 6.84
CA VAL A 119 7.60 2.67 6.59
C VAL A 119 7.82 1.16 6.75
N LYS A 120 8.95 0.61 6.25
CA LYS A 120 9.32 -0.80 6.46
C LYS A 120 9.32 -1.16 7.95
N LYS A 121 9.91 -0.29 8.79
CA LYS A 121 9.92 -0.53 10.24
C LYS A 121 8.51 -0.60 10.83
N ILE A 122 7.60 0.28 10.43
CA ILE A 122 6.20 0.27 10.88
C ILE A 122 5.52 -1.05 10.51
N ILE A 123 5.74 -1.50 9.26
CA ILE A 123 5.18 -2.76 8.74
C ILE A 123 5.74 -3.94 9.54
N VAL A 124 7.06 -4.05 9.66
CA VAL A 124 7.73 -5.16 10.34
C VAL A 124 7.32 -5.23 11.81
N ASP A 125 7.31 -4.11 12.52
CA ASP A 125 6.90 -4.07 13.94
C ASP A 125 5.48 -4.62 14.11
N GLU A 126 4.54 -4.28 13.20
CA GLU A 126 3.16 -4.79 13.30
C GLU A 126 3.04 -6.24 12.86
N VAL A 127 3.76 -6.66 11.81
CA VAL A 127 3.80 -8.06 11.35
C VAL A 127 4.27 -8.98 12.46
N GLU A 128 5.41 -8.68 13.08
CA GLU A 128 5.98 -9.48 14.16
C GLU A 128 5.04 -9.57 15.37
N LYS A 129 4.36 -8.47 15.68
CA LYS A 129 3.34 -8.43 16.72
C LYS A 129 2.18 -9.36 16.42
N VAL A 130 1.63 -9.32 15.20
CA VAL A 130 0.51 -10.18 14.78
C VAL A 130 0.92 -11.66 14.78
N LEU A 131 2.13 -11.98 14.31
CA LEU A 131 2.66 -13.34 14.32
C LEU A 131 2.79 -13.87 15.76
N ALA A 132 3.27 -13.04 16.68
CA ALA A 132 3.37 -13.39 18.09
C ALA A 132 1.99 -13.59 18.74
N GLU A 133 1.04 -12.69 18.51
CA GLU A 133 -0.35 -12.79 18.99
C GLU A 133 -1.04 -14.09 18.56
N ASN A 134 -0.74 -14.57 17.35
CA ASN A 134 -1.31 -15.79 16.78
C ASN A 134 -0.48 -17.05 17.05
N ASN A 135 0.67 -16.94 17.70
CA ASN A 135 1.66 -18.01 17.85
C ASN A 135 1.94 -18.72 16.52
N PHE A 136 2.12 -17.93 15.46
CA PHE A 136 2.31 -18.41 14.10
C PHE A 136 3.66 -17.99 13.56
N LYS A 137 4.28 -18.85 12.74
CA LYS A 137 5.54 -18.56 12.04
C LYS A 137 5.30 -18.61 10.55
N MET A 138 5.63 -17.53 9.85
CA MET A 138 5.62 -17.50 8.39
C MET A 138 6.79 -16.65 7.88
N LYS A 139 7.17 -16.88 6.64
CA LYS A 139 8.04 -15.99 5.91
C LYS A 139 7.18 -14.90 5.27
N TYR A 140 7.71 -13.70 5.21
CA TYR A 140 7.16 -12.57 4.50
C TYR A 140 8.29 -11.71 3.96
N HIS A 141 7.99 -10.86 3.01
CA HIS A 141 8.95 -9.92 2.44
C HIS A 141 8.34 -8.52 2.40
N VAL A 142 9.20 -7.52 2.58
CA VAL A 142 8.83 -6.12 2.44
C VAL A 142 9.68 -5.49 1.34
N GLY A 143 9.00 -5.04 0.30
CA GLY A 143 9.64 -4.40 -0.85
C GLY A 143 8.93 -3.13 -1.26
N THR A 144 9.29 -2.60 -2.41
CA THR A 144 8.73 -1.35 -2.90
C THR A 144 8.48 -1.36 -4.40
N MET A 145 7.65 -0.42 -4.84
CA MET A 145 7.47 -0.12 -6.26
C MET A 145 8.39 1.03 -6.66
N ILE A 146 9.19 0.80 -7.69
CA ILE A 146 9.98 1.83 -8.35
C ILE A 146 9.11 2.48 -9.41
N GLU A 147 8.63 3.68 -9.11
CA GLU A 147 7.71 4.42 -9.97
C GLU A 147 7.93 5.94 -9.96
N ILE A 148 8.89 6.40 -9.17
CA ILE A 148 9.34 7.78 -9.15
C ILE A 148 10.74 7.85 -9.77
N PRO A 149 11.03 8.77 -10.70
CA PRO A 149 12.34 8.89 -11.34
C PRO A 149 13.49 8.97 -10.33
N ARG A 150 13.34 9.70 -9.23
CA ARG A 150 14.34 9.75 -8.16
C ARG A 150 14.61 8.38 -7.55
N ALA A 151 13.58 7.59 -7.27
CA ALA A 151 13.73 6.23 -6.72
C ALA A 151 14.45 5.31 -7.71
N ALA A 152 14.21 5.47 -9.03
CA ALA A 152 14.92 4.73 -10.05
C ALA A 152 16.43 5.05 -10.03
N LEU A 153 16.80 6.32 -9.89
CA LEU A 153 18.20 6.75 -9.78
C LEU A 153 18.87 6.29 -8.47
N LEU A 154 18.11 6.20 -7.38
CA LEU A 154 18.59 5.78 -6.06
C LEU A 154 18.32 4.29 -5.78
N SER A 155 17.97 3.51 -6.79
CA SER A 155 17.54 2.11 -6.61
C SER A 155 18.59 1.24 -5.93
N SER A 156 19.89 1.47 -6.19
CA SER A 156 20.97 0.75 -5.51
C SER A 156 21.02 1.01 -3.99
N GLU A 157 20.67 2.21 -3.57
CA GLU A 157 20.58 2.55 -2.13
C GLU A 157 19.35 1.88 -1.51
N ILE A 158 18.19 1.99 -2.16
CA ILE A 158 16.93 1.40 -1.69
C ILE A 158 17.05 -0.13 -1.61
N ALA A 159 17.80 -0.77 -2.53
CA ALA A 159 18.06 -2.22 -2.54
C ALA A 159 18.78 -2.72 -1.28
N SER A 160 19.45 -1.86 -0.53
CA SER A 160 20.07 -2.26 0.74
C SER A 160 19.04 -2.69 1.80
N GLU A 161 17.77 -2.31 1.63
CA GLU A 161 16.68 -2.57 2.57
C GLU A 161 15.47 -3.27 1.92
N ALA A 162 15.20 -3.02 0.64
CA ALA A 162 14.09 -3.63 -0.07
C ALA A 162 14.42 -5.09 -0.44
N GLU A 163 13.51 -6.00 -0.12
CA GLU A 163 13.68 -7.42 -0.37
C GLU A 163 13.24 -7.81 -1.80
N PHE A 164 12.45 -6.96 -2.42
CA PHE A 164 12.05 -7.07 -3.83
C PHE A 164 11.67 -5.72 -4.41
N TYR A 165 11.64 -5.64 -5.73
CA TYR A 165 11.12 -4.50 -6.48
C TYR A 165 9.96 -4.91 -7.40
N SER A 166 9.00 -4.00 -7.52
CA SER A 166 8.05 -3.95 -8.60
C SER A 166 8.24 -2.63 -9.36
N PHE A 167 7.72 -2.53 -10.58
CA PHE A 167 7.92 -1.34 -11.41
C PHE A 167 6.57 -0.75 -11.81
N GLY A 168 6.29 0.48 -11.34
CA GLY A 168 5.08 1.23 -11.63
C GLY A 168 5.24 2.04 -12.91
N THR A 169 5.03 1.41 -14.06
CA THR A 169 5.27 2.04 -15.37
C THR A 169 4.35 3.22 -15.68
N ASN A 170 3.15 3.27 -15.10
CA ASN A 170 2.25 4.41 -15.29
C ASN A 170 2.83 5.70 -14.73
N ASP A 171 3.12 5.74 -13.43
CA ASP A 171 3.64 6.93 -12.76
C ASP A 171 5.05 7.26 -13.25
N LEU A 172 5.90 6.25 -13.41
CA LEU A 172 7.26 6.45 -13.89
C LEU A 172 7.30 7.06 -15.30
N THR A 173 6.45 6.59 -16.22
CA THR A 173 6.35 7.14 -17.57
C THR A 173 5.85 8.58 -17.55
N GLN A 174 4.75 8.85 -16.83
CA GLN A 174 4.19 10.19 -16.74
C GLN A 174 5.17 11.21 -16.16
N MET A 175 5.87 10.84 -15.08
CA MET A 175 6.84 11.72 -14.43
C MET A 175 8.12 11.91 -15.26
N THR A 176 8.56 10.88 -15.99
CA THR A 176 9.77 10.94 -16.81
C THR A 176 9.56 11.79 -18.07
N PHE A 177 8.41 11.63 -18.73
CA PHE A 177 8.09 12.38 -19.93
C PHE A 177 7.37 13.71 -19.66
N GLY A 178 6.86 13.91 -18.44
CA GLY A 178 6.06 15.09 -18.10
C GLY A 178 4.69 15.11 -18.79
N PHE A 179 4.13 13.94 -19.14
CA PHE A 179 2.83 13.80 -19.77
C PHE A 179 1.80 13.27 -18.78
N SER A 180 0.60 13.85 -18.80
CA SER A 180 -0.55 13.22 -18.17
C SER A 180 -1.07 12.09 -19.07
N ARG A 181 -1.23 10.89 -18.52
CA ARG A 181 -1.83 9.76 -19.23
C ARG A 181 -3.22 10.09 -19.76
N ASP A 182 -3.99 10.84 -18.99
CA ASP A 182 -5.37 11.16 -19.30
C ASP A 182 -5.49 12.25 -20.37
N ASP A 183 -4.46 13.08 -20.51
CA ASP A 183 -4.42 14.17 -21.49
C ASP A 183 -3.57 13.88 -22.72
N ALA A 184 -2.58 13.00 -22.62
CA ALA A 184 -1.63 12.72 -23.70
C ALA A 184 -2.30 12.24 -25.00
N GLY A 185 -3.43 11.53 -24.92
CA GLY A 185 -4.18 11.07 -26.10
C GLY A 185 -4.65 12.18 -27.03
N LYS A 186 -4.70 13.44 -26.57
CA LYS A 186 -5.09 14.60 -27.37
C LYS A 186 -4.00 15.07 -28.35
N PHE A 187 -2.74 14.73 -28.11
CA PHE A 187 -1.61 15.26 -28.88
C PHE A 187 -0.52 14.24 -29.19
N ILE A 188 -0.48 13.09 -28.54
CA ILE A 188 0.63 12.14 -28.64
C ILE A 188 0.84 11.61 -30.07
N ASN A 189 -0.22 11.52 -30.86
CA ASN A 189 -0.13 11.03 -32.24
C ASN A 189 0.54 12.03 -33.20
N GLU A 190 0.49 13.31 -32.85
CA GLU A 190 1.10 14.39 -33.66
C GLU A 190 2.51 14.74 -33.15
N TYR A 191 2.77 14.52 -31.85
CA TYR A 191 4.05 14.75 -31.21
C TYR A 191 5.10 13.71 -31.61
#